data_7e72edf820edf1c5a781cdb79b0ae8bb
#
_entry.id   7e72edf820edf1c5a781cdb79b0ae8bb
#
_cell.length_a   1.000
_cell.length_b   1.000
_cell.length_c   1.000
_cell.angle_alpha   90.00
_cell.angle_beta   90.00
_cell.angle_gamma   90.00
#
_symmetry.space_group_name_H-M   'P 1'
#
loop_
_entity.id
_entity.type
_entity.pdbx_description
1 polymer ?
#
loop_
_entity_poly.entity_id
_entity_poly.type
_entity_poly.pdbx_seq_one_letter_code
_entity_poly.pdbx_strand_id
1 'polypeptide(L)'
;IWSSLIGGASIFMAYEGFQLLTYEYDKIKNPEKSFMPTLMSAVIFVVILYAVVALGATMVGGATSMISFKEIALSISAESAFGKTGLIVMTVAAGFATAAAINSTLFSTANLSKRIASQNELPSWFNHTNKNDVPDRSIIVLGTLAGTLAIVGSLSSLVEAASLAFLFTFGIVNWIAYRESEKRKWIPLMGIIIGILVGLALIFRLVISKPIALGGILALVLLIIMGRPYLLKKKEKTQQKAQEDEH
;
A
#
# COMPACT_ATOMS: atom_id res chain seq x y z
N ILE A 1 -22.82 10.87 -8.29
CA ILE A 1 -22.34 9.47 -8.50
C ILE A 1 -20.92 9.47 -9.08
N TRP A 2 -20.64 10.18 -10.20
CA TRP A 2 -19.33 10.21 -10.82
C TRP A 2 -18.24 10.76 -9.90
N SER A 3 -18.50 11.89 -9.23
CA SER A 3 -17.56 12.49 -8.25
C SER A 3 -17.29 11.57 -7.07
N SER A 4 -18.31 10.83 -6.60
CA SER A 4 -18.15 9.87 -5.50
C SER A 4 -17.33 8.65 -5.92
N LEU A 5 -17.50 8.17 -7.16
CA LEU A 5 -16.69 7.08 -7.72
C LEU A 5 -15.20 7.46 -7.82
N ILE A 6 -14.93 8.66 -8.35
CA ILE A 6 -13.57 9.19 -8.45
C ILE A 6 -12.97 9.41 -7.05
N GLY A 7 -13.74 9.95 -6.11
CA GLY A 7 -13.32 10.11 -4.72
C GLY A 7 -12.95 8.77 -4.09
N GLY A 8 -13.83 7.77 -4.22
CA GLY A 8 -13.58 6.41 -3.74
C GLY A 8 -12.33 5.78 -4.36
N ALA A 9 -12.12 5.95 -5.67
CA ALA A 9 -10.92 5.47 -6.34
C ALA A 9 -9.64 6.10 -5.78
N SER A 10 -9.70 7.39 -5.46
CA SER A 10 -8.54 8.14 -4.92
C SER A 10 -8.15 7.73 -3.51
N ILE A 11 -9.11 7.28 -2.70
CA ILE A 11 -8.89 6.85 -1.32
C ILE A 11 -8.83 5.33 -1.18
N PHE A 12 -8.75 4.58 -2.28
CA PHE A 12 -8.68 3.12 -2.25
C PHE A 12 -7.55 2.62 -1.35
N MET A 13 -6.42 3.34 -1.33
CA MET A 13 -5.29 3.05 -0.46
C MET A 13 -5.63 3.12 1.04
N ALA A 14 -6.69 3.82 1.46
CA ALA A 14 -7.09 3.87 2.86
C ALA A 14 -7.54 2.49 3.42
N TYR A 15 -7.92 1.58 2.54
CA TYR A 15 -8.27 0.20 2.87
C TYR A 15 -7.13 -0.79 2.67
N GLU A 16 -5.97 -0.31 2.24
CA GLU A 16 -4.76 -1.12 2.05
C GLU A 16 -4.16 -1.51 3.41
N GLY A 17 -3.51 -2.65 3.45
CA GLY A 17 -2.88 -3.19 4.66
C GLY A 17 -3.28 -4.63 4.94
N PHE A 18 -4.47 -5.06 4.53
CA PHE A 18 -4.93 -6.44 4.73
C PHE A 18 -4.03 -7.47 4.03
N GLN A 19 -3.39 -7.12 2.93
CA GLN A 19 -2.45 -7.99 2.22
C GLN A 19 -1.19 -8.29 3.04
N LEU A 20 -0.82 -7.46 4.02
CA LEU A 20 0.31 -7.74 4.90
C LEU A 20 0.13 -9.04 5.68
N LEU A 21 -1.12 -9.41 6.00
CA LEU A 21 -1.45 -10.69 6.60
C LEU A 21 -1.11 -11.88 5.69
N THR A 22 -1.17 -11.71 4.38
CA THR A 22 -0.82 -12.79 3.43
C THR A 22 0.67 -13.13 3.47
N TYR A 23 1.52 -12.18 3.85
CA TYR A 23 2.97 -12.39 3.97
C TYR A 23 3.34 -13.24 5.19
N GLU A 24 2.45 -13.28 6.18
CA GLU A 24 2.61 -14.03 7.43
C GLU A 24 1.74 -15.31 7.47
N TYR A 25 1.18 -15.72 6.32
CA TYR A 25 0.25 -16.84 6.22
C TYR A 25 0.78 -18.12 6.89
N ASP A 26 2.07 -18.44 6.67
CA ASP A 26 2.72 -19.64 7.19
C ASP A 26 2.88 -19.63 8.72
N LYS A 27 2.77 -18.45 9.35
CA LYS A 27 2.86 -18.29 10.81
C LYS A 27 1.50 -18.35 11.52
N ILE A 28 0.40 -18.37 10.75
CA ILE A 28 -0.95 -18.39 11.29
C ILE A 28 -1.33 -19.81 11.70
N LYS A 29 -1.86 -19.97 12.89
CA LYS A 29 -2.35 -21.27 13.38
C LYS A 29 -3.62 -21.67 12.60
N ASN A 30 -3.58 -22.85 11.93
CA ASN A 30 -4.65 -23.36 11.07
C ASN A 30 -5.11 -22.34 10.00
N PRO A 31 -4.20 -21.87 9.12
CA PRO A 31 -4.46 -20.78 8.20
C PRO A 31 -5.61 -21.07 7.22
N GLU A 32 -5.78 -22.31 6.78
CA GLU A 32 -6.85 -22.71 5.87
C GLU A 32 -8.25 -22.43 6.40
N LYS A 33 -8.44 -22.51 7.73
CA LYS A 33 -9.74 -22.29 8.39
C LYS A 33 -9.91 -20.89 8.93
N SER A 34 -8.84 -20.28 9.47
CA SER A 34 -8.93 -19.03 10.21
C SER A 34 -8.59 -17.79 9.38
N PHE A 35 -7.75 -17.91 8.35
CA PHE A 35 -7.27 -16.76 7.60
C PHE A 35 -8.40 -15.94 6.94
N MET A 36 -9.23 -16.59 6.12
CA MET A 36 -10.27 -15.89 5.37
C MET A 36 -11.35 -15.26 6.28
N PRO A 37 -11.91 -15.95 7.30
CA PRO A 37 -12.85 -15.34 8.23
C PRO A 37 -12.26 -14.16 8.99
N THR A 38 -11.01 -14.26 9.46
CA THR A 38 -10.32 -13.18 10.17
C THR A 38 -10.12 -11.97 9.26
N LEU A 39 -9.65 -12.19 8.03
CA LEU A 39 -9.47 -11.14 7.05
C LEU A 39 -10.77 -10.41 6.73
N MET A 40 -11.84 -11.16 6.46
CA MET A 40 -13.15 -10.59 6.13
C MET A 40 -13.73 -9.81 7.31
N SER A 41 -13.64 -10.34 8.54
CA SER A 41 -14.12 -9.63 9.73
C SER A 41 -13.35 -8.34 9.97
N ALA A 42 -12.03 -8.34 9.78
CA ALA A 42 -11.18 -7.15 9.90
C ALA A 42 -11.58 -6.08 8.87
N VAL A 43 -11.75 -6.46 7.60
CA VAL A 43 -12.15 -5.53 6.53
C VAL A 43 -13.54 -4.92 6.82
N ILE A 44 -14.52 -5.75 7.19
CA ILE A 44 -15.87 -5.28 7.52
C ILE A 44 -15.83 -4.32 8.71
N PHE A 45 -15.08 -4.66 9.75
CA PHE A 45 -14.94 -3.80 10.93
C PHE A 45 -14.34 -2.43 10.57
N VAL A 46 -13.27 -2.41 9.74
CA VAL A 46 -12.63 -1.17 9.30
C VAL A 46 -13.58 -0.32 8.44
N VAL A 47 -14.35 -0.93 7.53
CA VAL A 47 -15.34 -0.21 6.71
C VAL A 47 -16.38 0.47 7.60
N ILE A 48 -16.93 -0.25 8.59
CA ILE A 48 -17.91 0.32 9.52
C ILE A 48 -17.27 1.44 10.34
N LEU A 49 -16.08 1.21 10.87
CA LEU A 49 -15.36 2.22 11.65
C LEU A 49 -15.10 3.49 10.85
N TYR A 50 -14.62 3.37 9.63
CA TYR A 50 -14.36 4.51 8.76
C TYR A 50 -15.66 5.29 8.43
N ALA A 51 -16.76 4.58 8.17
CA ALA A 51 -18.05 5.23 7.94
C ALA A 51 -18.51 6.02 9.16
N VAL A 52 -18.45 5.43 10.36
CA VAL A 52 -18.83 6.09 11.61
C VAL A 52 -17.95 7.30 11.90
N VAL A 53 -16.63 7.16 11.77
CA VAL A 53 -15.69 8.27 12.00
C VAL A 53 -15.87 9.38 10.99
N ALA A 54 -16.04 9.08 9.70
CA ALA A 54 -16.23 10.08 8.66
C ALA A 54 -17.54 10.85 8.86
N LEU A 55 -18.62 10.15 9.16
CA LEU A 55 -19.92 10.78 9.46
C LEU A 55 -19.84 11.63 10.73
N GLY A 56 -19.32 11.07 11.82
CA GLY A 56 -19.18 11.79 13.09
C GLY A 56 -18.33 13.05 12.97
N ALA A 57 -17.16 12.95 12.33
CA ALA A 57 -16.28 14.09 12.12
C ALA A 57 -16.92 15.17 11.24
N THR A 58 -17.66 14.77 10.19
CA THR A 58 -18.37 15.71 9.32
C THR A 58 -19.55 16.39 10.04
N MET A 59 -20.28 15.65 10.88
CA MET A 59 -21.37 16.22 11.67
C MET A 59 -20.91 17.21 12.73
N VAL A 60 -19.77 16.95 13.37
CA VAL A 60 -19.22 17.78 14.45
C VAL A 60 -18.39 18.95 13.90
N GLY A 61 -17.46 18.68 12.97
CA GLY A 61 -16.53 19.67 12.44
C GLY A 61 -17.06 20.46 11.24
N GLY A 62 -18.14 19.96 10.60
CA GLY A 62 -18.72 20.53 9.39
C GLY A 62 -17.94 20.20 8.11
N ALA A 63 -18.64 20.03 6.99
CA ALA A 63 -18.05 19.65 5.71
C ALA A 63 -17.00 20.65 5.20
N THR A 64 -17.21 21.95 5.42
CA THR A 64 -16.27 23.00 5.01
C THR A 64 -14.93 22.87 5.73
N SER A 65 -14.94 22.63 7.05
CA SER A 65 -13.72 22.40 7.84
C SER A 65 -12.99 21.15 7.38
N MET A 66 -13.71 20.05 7.09
CA MET A 66 -13.11 18.81 6.55
C MET A 66 -12.33 19.08 5.27
N ILE A 67 -12.90 19.85 4.35
CA ILE A 67 -12.27 20.19 3.06
C ILE A 67 -11.08 21.15 3.25
N SER A 68 -11.19 22.11 4.16
CA SER A 68 -10.18 23.16 4.37
C SER A 68 -8.94 22.63 5.10
N PHE A 69 -9.13 21.80 6.12
CA PHE A 69 -8.05 21.33 6.99
C PHE A 69 -7.49 19.97 6.60
N LYS A 70 -8.08 19.26 5.63
CA LYS A 70 -7.57 18.03 5.00
C LYS A 70 -6.92 17.05 6.00
N GLU A 71 -5.59 17.06 6.06
CA GLU A 71 -4.78 16.11 6.84
C GLU A 71 -5.00 16.21 8.36
N ILE A 72 -5.40 17.38 8.87
CA ILE A 72 -5.65 17.61 10.30
C ILE A 72 -7.16 17.72 10.62
N ALA A 73 -8.02 17.43 9.66
CA ALA A 73 -9.47 17.60 9.78
C ALA A 73 -10.07 16.90 11.00
N LEU A 74 -9.61 15.67 11.33
CA LEU A 74 -10.06 14.94 12.51
C LEU A 74 -9.67 15.63 13.82
N SER A 75 -8.47 16.22 13.89
CA SER A 75 -8.03 16.97 15.07
C SER A 75 -8.86 18.24 15.28
N ILE A 76 -9.21 18.93 14.18
CA ILE A 76 -10.10 20.11 14.22
C ILE A 76 -11.53 19.72 14.64
N SER A 77 -12.04 18.57 14.16
CA SER A 77 -13.35 18.07 14.63
C SER A 77 -13.33 17.72 16.11
N ALA A 78 -12.25 17.12 16.59
CA ALA A 78 -12.07 16.84 18.01
C ALA A 78 -11.98 18.12 18.85
N GLU A 79 -11.37 19.19 18.33
CA GLU A 79 -11.37 20.51 18.96
C GLU A 79 -12.78 21.10 19.05
N SER A 80 -13.57 20.97 18.01
CA SER A 80 -14.96 21.43 18.00
C SER A 80 -15.83 20.72 19.05
N ALA A 81 -15.55 19.44 19.33
CA ALA A 81 -16.30 18.64 20.31
C ALA A 81 -15.78 18.80 21.76
N PHE A 82 -14.47 18.84 21.96
CA PHE A 82 -13.81 18.72 23.26
C PHE A 82 -12.83 19.86 23.57
N GLY A 83 -12.83 20.93 22.76
CA GLY A 83 -11.92 22.06 22.89
C GLY A 83 -10.45 21.67 22.65
N LYS A 84 -9.54 22.49 23.17
CA LYS A 84 -8.08 22.29 23.00
C LYS A 84 -7.58 20.91 23.45
N THR A 85 -8.21 20.31 24.46
CA THR A 85 -7.87 18.98 24.92
C THR A 85 -8.13 17.95 23.83
N GLY A 86 -9.27 18.03 23.13
CA GLY A 86 -9.58 17.17 21.99
C GLY A 86 -8.56 17.28 20.86
N LEU A 87 -8.17 18.52 20.51
CA LEU A 87 -7.13 18.77 19.51
C LEU A 87 -5.80 18.10 19.88
N ILE A 88 -5.33 18.29 21.10
CA ILE A 88 -4.04 17.74 21.55
C ILE A 88 -4.08 16.21 21.58
N VAL A 89 -5.10 15.61 22.20
CA VAL A 89 -5.22 14.16 22.31
C VAL A 89 -5.30 13.53 20.93
N MET A 90 -6.10 14.08 20.03
CA MET A 90 -6.26 13.55 18.68
C MET A 90 -4.97 13.68 17.85
N THR A 91 -4.26 14.79 17.97
CA THR A 91 -2.99 15.02 17.28
C THR A 91 -1.91 14.04 17.76
N VAL A 92 -1.81 13.83 19.07
CA VAL A 92 -0.86 12.87 19.66
C VAL A 92 -1.23 11.43 19.24
N ALA A 93 -2.51 11.08 19.31
CA ALA A 93 -2.99 9.76 18.87
C ALA A 93 -2.70 9.51 17.37
N ALA A 94 -2.94 10.51 16.52
CA ALA A 94 -2.61 10.45 15.09
C ALA A 94 -1.10 10.23 14.86
N GLY A 95 -0.25 10.93 15.62
CA GLY A 95 1.21 10.75 15.57
C GLY A 95 1.64 9.32 15.89
N PHE A 96 1.14 8.74 16.99
CA PHE A 96 1.43 7.35 17.35
C PHE A 96 0.87 6.35 16.33
N ALA A 97 -0.35 6.56 15.85
CA ALA A 97 -0.96 5.69 14.84
C ALA A 97 -0.15 5.70 13.53
N THR A 98 0.27 6.89 13.08
CA THR A 98 1.11 7.03 11.88
C THR A 98 2.48 6.35 12.06
N ALA A 99 3.13 6.55 13.20
CA ALA A 99 4.42 5.90 13.51
C ALA A 99 4.28 4.38 13.53
N ALA A 100 3.22 3.85 14.13
CA ALA A 100 2.94 2.42 14.14
C ALA A 100 2.68 1.86 12.74
N ALA A 101 1.92 2.57 11.91
CA ALA A 101 1.65 2.19 10.52
C ALA A 101 2.93 2.17 9.67
N ILE A 102 3.78 3.20 9.78
CA ILE A 102 5.08 3.26 9.08
C ILE A 102 5.95 2.07 9.49
N ASN A 103 6.09 1.83 10.80
CA ASN A 103 6.90 0.72 11.31
C ASN A 103 6.39 -0.63 10.80
N SER A 104 5.09 -0.89 10.88
CA SER A 104 4.48 -2.14 10.42
C SER A 104 4.67 -2.36 8.92
N THR A 105 4.35 -1.35 8.11
CA THR A 105 4.46 -1.44 6.65
C THR A 105 5.91 -1.60 6.20
N LEU A 106 6.82 -0.83 6.78
CA LEU A 106 8.25 -0.88 6.44
C LEU A 106 8.84 -2.25 6.78
N PHE A 107 8.55 -2.77 7.96
CA PHE A 107 9.04 -4.08 8.41
C PHE A 107 8.48 -5.22 7.54
N SER A 108 7.18 -5.22 7.26
CA SER A 108 6.54 -6.24 6.42
C SER A 108 7.06 -6.20 4.98
N THR A 109 7.24 -5.01 4.41
CA THR A 109 7.79 -4.84 3.06
C THR A 109 9.26 -5.26 3.00
N ALA A 110 10.04 -5.00 4.03
CA ALA A 110 11.44 -5.45 4.12
C ALA A 110 11.54 -6.98 4.21
N ASN A 111 10.67 -7.63 4.98
CA ASN A 111 10.58 -9.10 5.02
C ASN A 111 10.16 -9.70 3.67
N LEU A 112 9.20 -9.07 2.98
CA LEU A 112 8.83 -9.47 1.63
C LEU A 112 10.02 -9.33 0.67
N SER A 113 10.76 -8.22 0.73
CA SER A 113 11.95 -7.99 -0.09
C SER A 113 13.02 -9.06 0.15
N LYS A 114 13.26 -9.47 1.42
CA LYS A 114 14.12 -10.60 1.79
C LYS A 114 13.64 -11.90 1.13
N ARG A 115 12.35 -12.21 1.21
CA ARG A 115 11.76 -13.41 0.60
C ARG A 115 11.92 -13.43 -0.92
N ILE A 116 11.67 -12.31 -1.59
CA ILE A 116 11.85 -12.17 -3.04
C ILE A 116 13.33 -12.30 -3.42
N ALA A 117 14.24 -11.74 -2.63
CA ALA A 117 15.69 -11.86 -2.84
C ALA A 117 16.19 -13.31 -2.65
N SER A 118 15.62 -14.08 -1.72
CA SER A 118 15.94 -15.50 -1.55
C SER A 118 15.52 -16.36 -2.73
N GLN A 119 14.49 -15.93 -3.48
CA GLN A 119 14.04 -16.55 -4.73
C GLN A 119 14.80 -16.07 -5.97
N ASN A 120 15.87 -15.30 -5.80
CA ASN A 120 16.68 -14.73 -6.87
C ASN A 120 16.01 -13.68 -7.77
N GLU A 121 14.88 -13.12 -7.34
CA GLU A 121 14.12 -12.09 -8.07
C GLU A 121 14.53 -10.64 -7.69
N LEU A 122 15.30 -10.47 -6.61
CA LEU A 122 15.93 -9.23 -6.19
C LEU A 122 17.44 -9.42 -5.93
N PRO A 123 18.24 -8.34 -5.92
CA PRO A 123 19.67 -8.43 -5.56
C PRO A 123 19.88 -9.10 -4.20
N SER A 124 20.91 -9.95 -4.11
CA SER A 124 21.16 -10.80 -2.92
C SER A 124 21.40 -10.00 -1.64
N TRP A 125 21.84 -8.73 -1.72
CA TRP A 125 22.03 -7.91 -0.54
C TRP A 125 20.73 -7.55 0.20
N PHE A 126 19.56 -7.64 -0.46
CA PHE A 126 18.24 -7.57 0.20
C PHE A 126 17.93 -8.80 1.09
N ASN A 127 18.64 -9.90 0.88
CA ASN A 127 18.52 -11.10 1.73
C ASN A 127 19.30 -11.00 3.05
N HIS A 128 20.08 -9.93 3.23
CA HIS A 128 20.86 -9.72 4.44
C HIS A 128 19.96 -9.45 5.65
N THR A 129 20.29 -10.10 6.77
CA THR A 129 19.67 -9.84 8.08
C THR A 129 20.74 -9.58 9.12
N ASN A 130 20.40 -8.82 10.13
CA ASN A 130 21.24 -8.61 11.29
C ASN A 130 21.20 -9.84 12.24
N LYS A 131 21.92 -9.77 13.38
CA LYS A 131 21.99 -10.83 14.39
C LYS A 131 20.63 -11.24 14.99
N ASN A 132 19.62 -10.39 14.88
CA ASN A 132 18.26 -10.61 15.36
C ASN A 132 17.29 -11.02 14.23
N ASP A 133 17.81 -11.48 13.10
CA ASP A 133 17.05 -11.84 11.88
C ASP A 133 16.19 -10.71 11.30
N VAL A 134 16.56 -9.45 11.57
CA VAL A 134 15.89 -8.27 11.02
C VAL A 134 16.55 -7.87 9.69
N PRO A 135 15.79 -7.64 8.61
CA PRO A 135 16.30 -7.24 7.30
C PRO A 135 16.68 -5.75 7.26
N ASP A 136 17.72 -5.39 8.03
CA ASP A 136 18.16 -4.02 8.30
C ASP A 136 18.48 -3.21 7.04
N ARG A 137 19.17 -3.82 6.06
CA ARG A 137 19.50 -3.15 4.79
C ARG A 137 18.27 -2.81 3.98
N SER A 138 17.30 -3.73 3.90
CA SER A 138 16.04 -3.50 3.23
C SER A 138 15.26 -2.38 3.90
N ILE A 139 15.22 -2.35 5.23
CA ILE A 139 14.55 -1.30 6.01
C ILE A 139 15.18 0.07 5.72
N ILE A 140 16.51 0.18 5.73
CA ILE A 140 17.21 1.46 5.48
C ILE A 140 16.89 1.97 4.07
N VAL A 141 17.00 1.11 3.05
CA VAL A 141 16.78 1.54 1.66
C VAL A 141 15.32 1.90 1.41
N LEU A 142 14.39 1.04 1.83
CA LEU A 142 12.97 1.31 1.65
C LEU A 142 12.53 2.55 2.45
N GLY A 143 13.03 2.71 3.68
CA GLY A 143 12.76 3.88 4.51
C GLY A 143 13.33 5.17 3.91
N THR A 144 14.56 5.13 3.39
CA THR A 144 15.18 6.28 2.71
C THR A 144 14.40 6.64 1.44
N LEU A 145 14.02 5.65 0.63
CA LEU A 145 13.23 5.86 -0.57
C LEU A 145 11.86 6.47 -0.24
N ALA A 146 11.16 5.90 0.74
CA ALA A 146 9.88 6.41 1.21
C ALA A 146 9.98 7.83 1.75
N GLY A 147 10.99 8.13 2.56
CA GLY A 147 11.26 9.47 3.08
C GLY A 147 11.56 10.48 1.98
N THR A 148 12.35 10.10 0.98
CA THR A 148 12.62 10.95 -0.18
C THR A 148 11.35 11.24 -0.97
N LEU A 149 10.53 10.23 -1.23
CA LEU A 149 9.24 10.40 -1.91
C LEU A 149 8.28 11.29 -1.11
N ALA A 150 8.29 11.18 0.21
CA ALA A 150 7.46 12.01 1.08
C ALA A 150 7.87 13.50 1.05
N ILE A 151 9.16 13.78 0.89
CA ILE A 151 9.68 15.15 0.79
C ILE A 151 9.36 15.78 -0.58
N VAL A 152 9.53 15.00 -1.65
CA VAL A 152 9.37 15.48 -3.04
C VAL A 152 7.91 15.47 -3.48
N GLY A 153 7.13 14.50 -3.00
CA GLY A 153 5.73 14.29 -3.38
C GLY A 153 4.74 15.03 -2.49
N SER A 154 3.56 15.35 -3.04
CA SER A 154 2.41 15.73 -2.21
C SER A 154 1.69 14.46 -1.73
N LEU A 155 1.13 14.49 -0.51
CA LEU A 155 0.37 13.37 0.05
C LEU A 155 -0.70 12.87 -0.92
N SER A 156 -1.49 13.76 -1.49
CA SER A 156 -2.55 13.43 -2.44
C SER A 156 -2.02 12.73 -3.71
N SER A 157 -0.85 13.15 -4.23
CA SER A 157 -0.26 12.51 -5.41
C SER A 157 0.30 11.13 -5.10
N LEU A 158 0.93 10.96 -3.94
CA LEU A 158 1.45 9.66 -3.48
C LEU A 158 0.33 8.66 -3.23
N VAL A 159 -0.77 9.09 -2.58
CA VAL A 159 -1.96 8.25 -2.34
C VAL A 159 -2.62 7.81 -3.65
N GLU A 160 -2.77 8.72 -4.62
CA GLU A 160 -3.35 8.38 -5.92
C GLU A 160 -2.44 7.43 -6.72
N ALA A 161 -1.11 7.65 -6.67
CA ALA A 161 -0.14 6.77 -7.29
C ALA A 161 -0.16 5.35 -6.69
N ALA A 162 -0.18 5.27 -5.38
CA ALA A 162 -0.27 4.00 -4.66
C ALA A 162 -1.60 3.29 -4.95
N SER A 163 -2.73 4.02 -4.93
CA SER A 163 -4.05 3.45 -5.28
C SER A 163 -4.06 2.84 -6.67
N LEU A 164 -3.43 3.49 -7.66
CA LEU A 164 -3.32 2.95 -9.01
C LEU A 164 -2.47 1.67 -9.05
N ALA A 165 -1.32 1.66 -8.36
CA ALA A 165 -0.45 0.49 -8.27
C ALA A 165 -1.16 -0.71 -7.62
N PHE A 166 -1.92 -0.47 -6.54
CA PHE A 166 -2.71 -1.51 -5.88
C PHE A 166 -3.85 -2.03 -6.74
N LEU A 167 -4.60 -1.16 -7.41
CA LEU A 167 -5.66 -1.57 -8.33
C LEU A 167 -5.12 -2.46 -9.45
N PHE A 168 -3.95 -2.12 -9.99
CA PHE A 168 -3.28 -2.95 -10.99
C PHE A 168 -2.86 -4.30 -10.42
N THR A 169 -2.24 -4.33 -9.24
CA THR A 169 -1.81 -5.56 -8.57
C THR A 169 -3.00 -6.46 -8.26
N PHE A 170 -4.07 -5.91 -7.68
CA PHE A 170 -5.27 -6.68 -7.40
C PHE A 170 -6.00 -7.14 -8.66
N GLY A 171 -5.93 -6.37 -9.75
CA GLY A 171 -6.40 -6.78 -11.07
C GLY A 171 -5.70 -8.06 -11.53
N ILE A 172 -4.37 -8.12 -11.43
CA ILE A 172 -3.57 -9.32 -11.76
C ILE A 172 -3.91 -10.48 -10.83
N VAL A 173 -4.00 -10.25 -9.51
CA VAL A 173 -4.36 -11.30 -8.54
C VAL A 173 -5.74 -11.87 -8.84
N ASN A 174 -6.72 -11.03 -9.12
CA ASN A 174 -8.07 -11.48 -9.50
C ASN A 174 -8.06 -12.24 -10.83
N TRP A 175 -7.23 -11.83 -11.80
CA TRP A 175 -7.10 -12.55 -13.06
C TRP A 175 -6.50 -13.94 -12.88
N ILE A 176 -5.46 -14.08 -12.06
CA ILE A 176 -4.88 -15.38 -11.69
C ILE A 176 -5.95 -16.22 -10.98
N ALA A 177 -6.64 -15.67 -9.99
CA ALA A 177 -7.69 -16.34 -9.27
C ALA A 177 -8.84 -16.80 -10.20
N TYR A 178 -9.18 -16.02 -11.22
CA TYR A 178 -10.16 -16.41 -12.23
C TYR A 178 -9.70 -17.61 -13.07
N ARG A 179 -8.41 -17.66 -13.41
CA ARG A 179 -7.84 -18.80 -14.16
C ARG A 179 -7.75 -20.07 -13.33
N GLU A 180 -7.32 -19.97 -12.08
CA GLU A 180 -7.05 -21.09 -11.19
C GLU A 180 -8.34 -21.63 -10.52
N SER A 181 -9.39 -20.82 -10.38
CA SER A 181 -10.61 -21.21 -9.70
C SER A 181 -11.48 -22.07 -10.59
N GLU A 182 -11.82 -23.27 -10.14
CA GLU A 182 -12.83 -24.11 -10.79
C GLU A 182 -14.25 -23.76 -10.36
N LYS A 183 -14.42 -23.32 -9.11
CA LYS A 183 -15.70 -22.95 -8.50
C LYS A 183 -15.74 -21.46 -8.23
N ARG A 184 -16.91 -20.83 -8.38
CA ARG A 184 -17.15 -19.39 -8.06
C ARG A 184 -16.31 -18.39 -8.86
N LYS A 185 -16.06 -18.63 -10.14
CA LYS A 185 -15.34 -17.71 -11.05
C LYS A 185 -15.94 -16.30 -11.12
N TRP A 186 -17.20 -16.14 -10.73
CA TRP A 186 -17.87 -14.85 -10.71
C TRP A 186 -17.24 -13.85 -9.71
N ILE A 187 -16.67 -14.34 -8.58
CA ILE A 187 -16.07 -13.46 -7.56
C ILE A 187 -14.83 -12.74 -8.12
N PRO A 188 -13.78 -13.43 -8.61
CA PRO A 188 -12.64 -12.75 -9.20
C PRO A 188 -13.00 -11.98 -10.48
N LEU A 189 -13.99 -12.43 -11.26
CA LEU A 189 -14.47 -11.68 -12.43
C LEU A 189 -15.03 -10.32 -12.03
N MET A 190 -15.86 -10.26 -10.99
CA MET A 190 -16.36 -8.99 -10.43
C MET A 190 -15.20 -8.11 -9.94
N GLY A 191 -14.20 -8.70 -9.28
CA GLY A 191 -12.99 -7.98 -8.87
C GLY A 191 -12.24 -7.36 -10.04
N ILE A 192 -12.10 -8.08 -11.16
CA ILE A 192 -11.48 -7.57 -12.38
C ILE A 192 -12.30 -6.39 -12.95
N ILE A 193 -13.61 -6.56 -13.09
CA ILE A 193 -14.49 -5.53 -13.67
C ILE A 193 -14.46 -4.25 -12.82
N ILE A 194 -14.62 -4.38 -11.51
CA ILE A 194 -14.57 -3.24 -10.60
C ILE A 194 -13.18 -2.59 -10.63
N GLY A 195 -12.11 -3.38 -10.59
CA GLY A 195 -10.74 -2.90 -10.65
C GLY A 195 -10.46 -2.10 -11.94
N ILE A 196 -10.94 -2.57 -13.09
CA ILE A 196 -10.81 -1.87 -14.37
C ILE A 196 -11.61 -0.55 -14.34
N LEU A 197 -12.86 -0.56 -13.92
CA LEU A 197 -13.70 0.63 -13.87
C LEU A 197 -13.11 1.71 -12.95
N VAL A 198 -12.69 1.31 -11.74
CA VAL A 198 -12.10 2.22 -10.76
C VAL A 198 -10.72 2.70 -11.22
N GLY A 199 -9.91 1.82 -11.81
CA GLY A 199 -8.60 2.16 -12.37
C GLY A 199 -8.70 3.16 -13.52
N LEU A 200 -9.64 2.96 -14.45
CA LEU A 200 -9.90 3.90 -15.55
C LEU A 200 -10.37 5.25 -15.03
N ALA A 201 -11.25 5.28 -14.03
CA ALA A 201 -11.70 6.53 -13.41
C ALA A 201 -10.54 7.29 -12.75
N LEU A 202 -9.62 6.58 -12.09
CA LEU A 202 -8.43 7.17 -11.46
C LEU A 202 -7.43 7.67 -12.51
N ILE A 203 -7.16 6.89 -13.56
CA ILE A 203 -6.31 7.31 -14.68
C ILE A 203 -6.87 8.58 -15.33
N PHE A 204 -8.17 8.59 -15.64
CA PHE A 204 -8.84 9.76 -16.22
C PHE A 204 -8.66 11.00 -15.34
N ARG A 205 -8.82 10.86 -14.03
CA ARG A 205 -8.58 11.93 -13.08
C ARG A 205 -7.13 12.41 -13.08
N LEU A 206 -6.16 11.48 -13.05
CA LEU A 206 -4.74 11.81 -13.05
C LEU A 206 -4.32 12.56 -14.33
N VAL A 207 -4.83 12.12 -15.48
CA VAL A 207 -4.57 12.79 -16.78
C VAL A 207 -5.03 14.25 -16.76
N ILE A 208 -6.22 14.51 -16.21
CA ILE A 208 -6.80 15.86 -16.21
C ILE A 208 -6.23 16.73 -15.10
N SER A 209 -6.11 16.19 -13.86
CA SER A 209 -5.84 17.02 -12.67
C SER A 209 -4.38 17.02 -12.27
N LYS A 210 -3.59 15.98 -12.61
CA LYS A 210 -2.21 15.79 -12.15
C LYS A 210 -1.34 15.07 -13.18
N PRO A 211 -1.15 15.61 -14.40
CA PRO A 211 -0.39 14.93 -15.46
C PRO A 211 1.07 14.66 -15.07
N ILE A 212 1.67 15.52 -14.24
CA ILE A 212 3.05 15.33 -13.75
C ILE A 212 3.15 14.09 -12.85
N ALA A 213 2.16 13.86 -11.97
CA ALA A 213 2.14 12.69 -11.12
C ALA A 213 2.00 11.40 -11.94
N LEU A 214 1.13 11.39 -12.96
CA LEU A 214 1.00 10.27 -13.89
C LEU A 214 2.31 10.01 -14.65
N GLY A 215 2.97 11.06 -15.15
CA GLY A 215 4.28 10.97 -15.78
C GLY A 215 5.34 10.37 -14.86
N GLY A 216 5.36 10.76 -13.59
CA GLY A 216 6.24 10.19 -12.56
C GLY A 216 5.98 8.70 -12.33
N ILE A 217 4.73 8.26 -12.26
CA ILE A 217 4.36 6.85 -12.11
C ILE A 217 4.84 6.04 -13.33
N LEU A 218 4.58 6.53 -14.55
CA LEU A 218 5.00 5.87 -15.77
C LEU A 218 6.53 5.78 -15.86
N ALA A 219 7.25 6.84 -15.51
CA ALA A 219 8.71 6.85 -15.47
C ALA A 219 9.24 5.82 -14.47
N LEU A 220 8.62 5.68 -13.29
CA LEU A 220 9.00 4.72 -12.26
C LEU A 220 8.75 3.28 -12.73
N VAL A 221 7.62 3.01 -13.37
CA VAL A 221 7.30 1.70 -13.97
C VAL A 221 8.30 1.35 -15.07
N LEU A 222 8.62 2.28 -15.96
CA LEU A 222 9.62 2.08 -17.01
C LEU A 222 11.01 1.80 -16.43
N LEU A 223 11.40 2.54 -15.39
CA LEU A 223 12.68 2.34 -14.71
C LEU A 223 12.78 0.95 -14.08
N ILE A 224 11.70 0.45 -13.47
CA ILE A 224 11.63 -0.90 -12.91
C ILE A 224 11.74 -1.96 -14.01
N ILE A 225 10.96 -1.82 -15.10
CA ILE A 225 10.94 -2.78 -16.21
C ILE A 225 12.32 -2.82 -16.91
N MET A 226 12.93 -1.67 -17.14
CA MET A 226 14.24 -1.59 -17.81
C MET A 226 15.40 -1.94 -16.86
N GLY A 227 15.28 -1.62 -15.58
CA GLY A 227 16.30 -1.88 -14.57
C GLY A 227 16.40 -3.36 -14.16
N ARG A 228 15.26 -4.06 -14.13
CA ARG A 228 15.20 -5.47 -13.71
C ARG A 228 16.16 -6.38 -14.50
N PRO A 229 16.13 -6.43 -15.85
CA PRO A 229 17.03 -7.30 -16.60
C PRO A 229 18.51 -6.94 -16.42
N TYR A 230 18.82 -5.66 -16.22
CA TYR A 230 20.19 -5.22 -15.97
C TYR A 230 20.72 -5.71 -14.61
N LEU A 231 19.89 -5.61 -13.56
CA LEU A 231 20.24 -6.08 -12.22
C LEU A 231 20.38 -7.61 -12.15
N LEU A 232 19.53 -8.35 -12.86
CA LEU A 232 19.58 -9.81 -12.90
C LEU A 232 20.79 -10.33 -13.71
N LYS A 233 21.10 -9.75 -14.88
CA LYS A 233 22.27 -10.11 -15.68
C LYS A 233 23.60 -9.87 -14.96
N LYS A 234 23.70 -8.81 -14.14
CA LYS A 234 24.90 -8.54 -13.36
C LYS A 234 25.14 -9.64 -12.32
N LYS A 235 24.09 -10.28 -11.83
CA LYS A 235 24.16 -11.35 -10.84
C LYS A 235 24.64 -12.66 -11.45
N GLU A 236 24.15 -13.05 -12.62
CA GLU A 236 24.61 -14.24 -13.35
C GLU A 236 26.11 -14.19 -13.62
N LYS A 237 26.61 -13.03 -14.06
CA LYS A 237 28.05 -12.83 -14.28
C LYS A 237 28.88 -12.91 -13.00
N THR A 238 28.33 -12.48 -11.86
CA THR A 238 29.03 -12.55 -10.57
C THR A 238 29.06 -13.98 -10.03
N GLN A 239 27.99 -14.75 -10.23
CA GLN A 239 27.94 -16.15 -9.83
C GLN A 239 28.82 -17.05 -10.71
N GLN A 240 28.87 -16.78 -12.02
CA GLN A 240 29.80 -17.48 -12.93
C GLN A 240 31.26 -17.23 -12.55
N LYS A 241 31.64 -15.98 -12.27
CA LYS A 241 33.00 -15.68 -11.80
C LYS A 241 33.35 -16.35 -10.48
N ALA A 242 32.42 -16.40 -9.52
CA ALA A 242 32.66 -17.08 -8.24
C ALA A 242 32.83 -18.58 -8.39
N GLN A 243 32.16 -19.21 -9.36
CA GLN A 243 32.32 -20.64 -9.67
C GLN A 243 33.61 -20.93 -10.47
N GLU A 244 34.08 -19.99 -11.30
CA GLU A 244 35.36 -20.09 -12.01
C GLU A 244 36.56 -19.92 -11.08
N ASP A 245 36.41 -19.11 -10.01
CA ASP A 245 37.48 -18.90 -9.01
C ASP A 245 37.59 -20.03 -7.97
N GLU A 246 36.62 -20.94 -7.88
CA GLU A 246 36.61 -22.14 -7.01
C GLU A 246 37.14 -23.41 -7.70
N HIS A 247 37.46 -23.38 -8.99
CA HIS A 247 38.08 -24.45 -9.78
C HIS A 247 39.49 -24.11 -10.20
#